data_88e02d94d9aae2a862a9c1aafcbeded1
#
_entry.id   88e02d94d9aae2a862a9c1aafcbeded1
#
_cell.length_a   1.000
_cell.length_b   1.000
_cell.length_c   1.000
_cell.angle_alpha   90.00
_cell.angle_beta   90.00
_cell.angle_gamma   90.00
#
_symmetry.space_group_name_H-M   'P 1'
#
loop_
_entity.id
_entity.type
_entity.pdbx_description
1 polymer ?
#
loop_
_entity_poly.entity_id
_entity_poly.type
_entity_poly.pdbx_seq_one_letter_code
_entity_poly.pdbx_strand_id
1 'polypeptide(L)'
;MAIAQLSSSALYSHPSLARLWKKVHLTCSPFCRRPAVRRLYTQPATVLRSLLRHAPYSFIALGCAEGLKESLLLRKLPKPTLLLTADTCLSMAKIAARKLPARAKIARRIDLTSPSSISRILTTPISPSKSKAPSPARLITLFGVLPNLDPFSLLRRLAKNMGPNDLLLFSANLAPGENGRRGALRVLPQYDNPLTHKWLQGVALRTRPRLSPGSIHFGVYPDTTQSSLSRIEARWVVENKPTHTLFSSRRPTLSQVKSWIQTSGLTCIHQWIEPKGEEGVWLTSRKA
;
A
#
# COMPACT_ATOMS: atom_id res chain seq x y z
N MET A 1 16.19 22.19 12.35
CA MET A 1 14.71 22.38 12.27
C MET A 1 14.07 21.16 11.67
N ALA A 2 13.02 20.64 12.32
CA ALA A 2 12.29 19.49 11.77
C ALA A 2 11.54 19.89 10.49
N ILE A 3 11.76 19.16 9.39
CA ILE A 3 11.04 19.37 8.12
C ILE A 3 9.60 18.92 8.33
N ALA A 4 8.65 19.85 8.23
CA ALA A 4 7.23 19.53 8.39
C ALA A 4 6.76 18.68 7.21
N GLN A 5 6.41 17.42 7.49
CA GLN A 5 5.91 16.46 6.50
C GLN A 5 4.37 16.49 6.43
N LEU A 6 3.82 16.45 5.23
CA LEU A 6 2.37 16.25 5.06
C LEU A 6 2.01 14.79 5.39
N SER A 7 0.83 14.61 6.00
CA SER A 7 0.29 13.26 6.21
C SER A 7 -0.04 12.60 4.87
N SER A 8 0.16 11.29 4.77
CA SER A 8 -0.18 10.54 3.54
C SER A 8 -1.66 10.71 3.15
N SER A 9 -2.55 10.87 4.14
CA SER A 9 -3.98 11.10 3.88
C SER A 9 -4.26 12.43 3.19
N ALA A 10 -3.48 13.49 3.46
CA ALA A 10 -3.65 14.80 2.84
C ALA A 10 -3.46 14.77 1.31
N LEU A 11 -2.64 13.84 0.81
CA LEU A 11 -2.37 13.66 -0.62
C LEU A 11 -3.62 13.23 -1.42
N TYR A 12 -4.57 12.55 -0.77
CA TYR A 12 -5.71 11.90 -1.43
C TYR A 12 -7.07 12.36 -0.92
N SER A 13 -7.10 13.21 0.11
CA SER A 13 -8.33 13.58 0.84
C SER A 13 -9.37 14.33 -0.01
N HIS A 14 -8.91 15.11 -1.00
CA HIS A 14 -9.79 15.91 -1.85
C HIS A 14 -10.06 15.26 -3.20
N PRO A 15 -11.31 15.26 -3.72
CA PRO A 15 -11.67 14.62 -4.98
C PRO A 15 -10.85 15.07 -6.20
N SER A 16 -10.48 16.38 -6.28
CA SER A 16 -9.66 16.87 -7.38
C SER A 16 -8.22 16.34 -7.31
N LEU A 17 -7.62 16.26 -6.10
CA LEU A 17 -6.29 15.70 -5.89
C LEU A 17 -6.28 14.21 -6.17
N ALA A 18 -7.30 13.49 -5.75
CA ALA A 18 -7.48 12.08 -6.05
C ALA A 18 -7.58 11.82 -7.58
N ARG A 19 -8.27 12.69 -8.34
CA ARG A 19 -8.32 12.59 -9.81
C ARG A 19 -6.95 12.84 -10.45
N LEU A 20 -6.20 13.84 -9.99
CA LEU A 20 -4.85 14.11 -10.48
C LEU A 20 -3.91 12.94 -10.16
N TRP A 21 -3.93 12.43 -8.92
CA TRP A 21 -3.18 11.24 -8.54
C TRP A 21 -3.54 10.03 -9.41
N LYS A 22 -4.82 9.80 -9.66
CA LYS A 22 -5.26 8.73 -10.57
C LYS A 22 -4.63 8.87 -11.96
N LYS A 23 -4.57 10.09 -12.51
CA LYS A 23 -3.91 10.37 -13.80
C LYS A 23 -2.42 10.06 -13.72
N VAL A 24 -1.71 10.48 -12.66
CA VAL A 24 -0.30 10.13 -12.40
C VAL A 24 -0.14 8.61 -12.36
N HIS A 25 -0.98 7.92 -11.57
CA HIS A 25 -0.92 6.46 -11.43
C HIS A 25 -1.11 5.74 -12.76
N LEU A 26 -2.12 6.10 -13.53
CA LEU A 26 -2.40 5.45 -14.81
C LEU A 26 -1.31 5.71 -15.87
N THR A 27 -0.71 6.90 -15.85
CA THR A 27 0.28 7.33 -16.87
C THR A 27 1.71 6.98 -16.51
N CYS A 28 2.10 7.08 -15.22
CA CYS A 28 3.50 7.00 -14.80
C CYS A 28 3.83 5.73 -14.00
N SER A 29 2.83 5.08 -13.38
CA SER A 29 3.08 3.92 -12.52
C SER A 29 3.62 2.72 -13.32
N PRO A 30 4.70 2.07 -12.85
CA PRO A 30 5.17 0.81 -13.40
C PRO A 30 4.08 -0.27 -13.49
N PHE A 31 3.18 -0.31 -12.52
CA PHE A 31 2.03 -1.22 -12.54
C PHE A 31 1.15 -1.06 -13.79
N CYS A 32 0.91 0.18 -14.23
CA CYS A 32 0.09 0.44 -15.42
C CYS A 32 0.86 0.27 -16.73
N ARG A 33 2.16 0.53 -16.72
CA ARG A 33 3.00 0.56 -17.92
C ARG A 33 3.74 -0.74 -18.24
N ARG A 34 4.02 -1.58 -17.22
CA ARG A 34 4.86 -2.78 -17.39
C ARG A 34 4.07 -4.06 -17.12
N PRO A 35 3.89 -4.94 -18.13
CA PRO A 35 3.20 -6.21 -17.96
C PRO A 35 3.83 -7.11 -16.87
N ALA A 36 5.15 -7.08 -16.72
CA ALA A 36 5.84 -7.84 -15.67
C ALA A 36 5.39 -7.44 -14.26
N VAL A 37 5.24 -6.13 -13.99
CA VAL A 37 4.72 -5.64 -12.71
C VAL A 37 3.26 -6.03 -12.50
N ARG A 38 2.43 -5.98 -13.54
CA ARG A 38 1.03 -6.42 -13.44
C ARG A 38 0.92 -7.91 -13.13
N ARG A 39 1.81 -8.74 -13.69
CA ARG A 39 1.84 -10.19 -13.40
C ARG A 39 2.10 -10.51 -11.93
N LEU A 40 2.85 -9.69 -11.19
CA LEU A 40 3.05 -9.86 -9.75
C LEU A 40 1.72 -10.01 -8.98
N TYR A 41 0.67 -9.34 -9.44
CA TYR A 41 -0.64 -9.33 -8.78
C TYR A 41 -1.55 -10.47 -9.24
N THR A 42 -1.15 -11.27 -10.20
CA THR A 42 -1.88 -12.48 -10.63
C THR A 42 -1.17 -13.77 -10.22
N GLN A 43 0.15 -13.75 -10.10
CA GLN A 43 0.96 -14.92 -9.73
C GLN A 43 0.57 -15.55 -8.39
N PRO A 44 0.21 -14.79 -7.34
CA PRO A 44 -0.19 -15.37 -6.06
C PRO A 44 -1.41 -16.29 -6.13
N ALA A 45 -2.24 -16.15 -7.16
CA ALA A 45 -3.49 -16.89 -7.27
C ALA A 45 -3.31 -18.41 -7.27
N THR A 46 -2.22 -18.94 -7.83
CA THR A 46 -1.96 -20.39 -7.85
C THR A 46 -1.73 -20.93 -6.45
N VAL A 47 -0.84 -20.28 -5.68
CA VAL A 47 -0.55 -20.66 -4.30
C VAL A 47 -1.77 -20.45 -3.41
N LEU A 48 -2.49 -19.32 -3.58
CA LEU A 48 -3.68 -19.01 -2.80
C LEU A 48 -4.82 -20.02 -3.03
N ARG A 49 -5.03 -20.50 -4.26
CA ARG A 49 -6.03 -21.55 -4.53
C ARG A 49 -5.73 -22.84 -3.77
N SER A 50 -4.47 -23.26 -3.72
CA SER A 50 -4.04 -24.42 -2.95
C SER A 50 -4.25 -24.21 -1.44
N LEU A 51 -3.90 -23.05 -0.89
CA LEU A 51 -4.03 -22.76 0.53
C LEU A 51 -5.48 -22.59 0.98
N LEU A 52 -6.31 -21.95 0.16
CA LEU A 52 -7.74 -21.75 0.46
C LEU A 52 -8.56 -23.03 0.27
N ARG A 53 -8.06 -24.05 -0.43
CA ARG A 53 -8.65 -25.39 -0.62
C ARG A 53 -10.15 -25.37 -0.94
N HIS A 54 -10.59 -24.40 -1.76
CA HIS A 54 -11.99 -24.15 -2.08
C HIS A 54 -12.90 -23.83 -0.86
N ALA A 55 -12.34 -23.67 0.34
CA ALA A 55 -13.11 -23.26 1.51
C ALA A 55 -13.66 -21.84 1.37
N PRO A 56 -14.81 -21.54 1.98
CA PRO A 56 -15.29 -20.16 2.07
C PRO A 56 -14.25 -19.27 2.72
N TYR A 57 -14.01 -18.09 2.12
CA TYR A 57 -13.07 -17.11 2.68
C TYR A 57 -13.63 -15.71 2.56
N SER A 58 -13.10 -14.82 3.39
CA SER A 58 -13.35 -13.38 3.32
C SER A 58 -12.15 -12.66 2.73
N PHE A 59 -12.41 -11.68 1.88
CA PHE A 59 -11.38 -10.85 1.27
C PHE A 59 -11.39 -9.44 1.87
N ILE A 60 -10.29 -9.01 2.47
CA ILE A 60 -10.15 -7.71 3.11
C ILE A 60 -9.10 -6.90 2.35
N ALA A 61 -9.51 -5.84 1.66
CA ALA A 61 -8.63 -4.97 0.89
C ALA A 61 -8.35 -3.67 1.66
N LEU A 62 -7.13 -3.50 2.15
CA LEU A 62 -6.70 -2.34 2.94
C LEU A 62 -5.93 -1.35 2.06
N GLY A 63 -6.34 -0.06 2.06
CA GLY A 63 -5.75 0.96 1.21
C GLY A 63 -5.95 0.66 -0.27
N CYS A 64 -7.12 0.14 -0.64
CA CYS A 64 -7.37 -0.47 -1.93
C CYS A 64 -7.58 0.52 -3.09
N ALA A 65 -7.69 1.82 -2.83
CA ALA A 65 -8.11 2.81 -3.82
C ALA A 65 -9.35 2.33 -4.61
N GLU A 66 -9.29 2.24 -5.94
CA GLU A 66 -10.37 1.72 -6.79
C GLU A 66 -10.31 0.20 -7.02
N GLY A 67 -9.42 -0.54 -6.33
CA GLY A 67 -9.34 -2.00 -6.40
C GLY A 67 -8.70 -2.56 -7.67
N LEU A 68 -7.86 -1.80 -8.38
CA LEU A 68 -7.27 -2.26 -9.64
C LEU A 68 -6.37 -3.49 -9.46
N LYS A 69 -5.52 -3.50 -8.44
CA LYS A 69 -4.60 -4.61 -8.14
C LYS A 69 -5.37 -5.82 -7.64
N GLU A 70 -6.31 -5.61 -6.74
CA GLU A 70 -7.20 -6.63 -6.20
C GLU A 70 -8.05 -7.29 -7.30
N SER A 71 -8.48 -6.53 -8.30
CA SER A 71 -9.26 -7.06 -9.42
C SER A 71 -8.49 -8.10 -10.25
N LEU A 72 -7.17 -7.90 -10.43
CA LEU A 72 -6.32 -8.85 -11.13
C LEU A 72 -6.22 -10.18 -10.37
N LEU A 73 -6.09 -10.12 -9.07
CA LEU A 73 -6.02 -11.30 -8.20
C LEU A 73 -7.38 -12.03 -8.16
N LEU A 74 -8.46 -11.31 -7.86
CA LEU A 74 -9.79 -11.89 -7.66
C LEU A 74 -10.38 -12.51 -8.94
N ARG A 75 -9.96 -12.07 -10.13
CA ARG A 75 -10.33 -12.75 -11.40
C ARG A 75 -9.77 -14.18 -11.51
N LYS A 76 -8.77 -14.51 -10.71
CA LYS A 76 -8.08 -15.82 -10.72
C LYS A 76 -8.39 -16.66 -9.48
N LEU A 77 -9.18 -16.13 -8.54
CA LEU A 77 -9.58 -16.80 -7.30
C LEU A 77 -11.07 -17.14 -7.30
N PRO A 78 -11.51 -18.15 -6.52
CA PRO A 78 -12.90 -18.33 -6.21
C PRO A 78 -13.51 -17.05 -5.64
N LYS A 79 -14.80 -16.84 -5.88
CA LYS A 79 -15.51 -15.65 -5.40
C LYS A 79 -15.60 -15.66 -3.87
N PRO A 80 -15.09 -14.65 -3.14
CA PRO A 80 -15.17 -14.61 -1.69
C PRO A 80 -16.61 -14.50 -1.20
N THR A 81 -16.87 -15.04 -0.02
CA THR A 81 -18.18 -14.92 0.65
C THR A 81 -18.44 -13.48 1.07
N LEU A 82 -17.41 -12.80 1.57
CA LEU A 82 -17.47 -11.40 1.93
C LEU A 82 -16.26 -10.65 1.36
N LEU A 83 -16.50 -9.46 0.83
CA LEU A 83 -15.50 -8.47 0.47
C LEU A 83 -15.65 -7.26 1.39
N LEU A 84 -14.58 -6.93 2.12
CA LEU A 84 -14.44 -5.67 2.82
C LEU A 84 -13.37 -4.83 2.10
N THR A 85 -13.76 -3.69 1.57
CA THR A 85 -12.84 -2.70 0.99
C THR A 85 -12.69 -1.53 1.96
N ALA A 86 -11.45 -1.14 2.24
CA ALA A 86 -11.16 -0.06 3.18
C ALA A 86 -10.09 0.87 2.64
N ASP A 87 -10.35 2.18 2.68
CA ASP A 87 -9.45 3.23 2.21
C ASP A 87 -9.65 4.50 3.03
N THR A 88 -8.66 5.40 3.07
CA THR A 88 -8.79 6.72 3.69
C THR A 88 -9.86 7.56 2.98
N CYS A 89 -10.01 7.35 1.67
CA CYS A 89 -11.06 7.92 0.84
C CYS A 89 -12.23 6.94 0.69
N LEU A 90 -13.30 7.13 1.47
CA LEU A 90 -14.47 6.23 1.44
C LEU A 90 -15.08 6.07 0.05
N SER A 91 -15.08 7.12 -0.79
CA SER A 91 -15.60 7.04 -2.15
C SER A 91 -14.80 6.06 -3.01
N MET A 92 -13.48 5.99 -2.84
CA MET A 92 -12.63 5.00 -3.51
C MET A 92 -12.94 3.58 -3.04
N ALA A 93 -13.05 3.36 -1.72
CA ALA A 93 -13.45 2.07 -1.18
C ALA A 93 -14.83 1.62 -1.72
N LYS A 94 -15.81 2.53 -1.83
CA LYS A 94 -17.11 2.24 -2.44
C LYS A 94 -17.01 1.87 -3.92
N ILE A 95 -16.13 2.52 -4.68
CA ILE A 95 -15.87 2.17 -6.09
C ILE A 95 -15.25 0.76 -6.18
N ALA A 96 -14.27 0.45 -5.35
CA ALA A 96 -13.66 -0.88 -5.27
C ALA A 96 -14.72 -1.95 -4.94
N ALA A 97 -15.55 -1.72 -3.91
CA ALA A 97 -16.61 -2.65 -3.53
C ALA A 97 -17.61 -2.93 -4.68
N ARG A 98 -17.94 -1.92 -5.48
CA ARG A 98 -18.82 -2.13 -6.66
C ARG A 98 -18.15 -2.97 -7.75
N LYS A 99 -16.86 -2.73 -8.03
CA LYS A 99 -16.12 -3.37 -9.12
C LYS A 99 -15.68 -4.80 -8.82
N LEU A 100 -15.31 -5.09 -7.58
CA LEU A 100 -14.73 -6.38 -7.21
C LEU A 100 -15.81 -7.44 -6.97
N PRO A 101 -15.59 -8.71 -7.36
CA PRO A 101 -16.57 -9.78 -7.19
C PRO A 101 -16.61 -10.26 -5.74
N ALA A 102 -17.82 -10.40 -5.18
CA ALA A 102 -18.07 -11.08 -3.90
C ALA A 102 -19.56 -11.38 -3.75
N ARG A 103 -19.93 -12.28 -2.81
CA ARG A 103 -21.34 -12.54 -2.48
C ARG A 103 -21.92 -11.38 -1.67
N ALA A 104 -21.20 -10.94 -0.62
CA ALA A 104 -21.55 -9.76 0.17
C ALA A 104 -20.39 -8.75 0.14
N LYS A 105 -20.71 -7.44 0.24
CA LYS A 105 -19.73 -6.37 0.07
C LYS A 105 -19.92 -5.27 1.12
N ILE A 106 -18.81 -4.84 1.73
CA ILE A 106 -18.77 -3.76 2.71
C ILE A 106 -17.67 -2.79 2.31
N ALA A 107 -17.97 -1.48 2.32
CA ALA A 107 -16.96 -0.43 2.17
C ALA A 107 -16.82 0.36 3.48
N ARG A 108 -15.60 0.63 3.89
CA ARG A 108 -15.28 1.36 5.13
C ARG A 108 -14.23 2.43 4.89
N ARG A 109 -14.28 3.50 5.67
CA ARG A 109 -13.17 4.42 5.82
C ARG A 109 -12.18 3.85 6.83
N ILE A 110 -10.88 3.91 6.52
CA ILE A 110 -9.81 3.46 7.43
C ILE A 110 -8.66 4.45 7.44
N ASP A 111 -8.10 4.66 8.62
CA ASP A 111 -6.78 5.25 8.78
C ASP A 111 -5.80 4.17 9.24
N LEU A 112 -4.91 3.76 8.33
CA LEU A 112 -3.90 2.72 8.61
C LEU A 112 -2.79 3.18 9.56
N THR A 113 -2.71 4.47 9.88
CA THR A 113 -1.80 4.98 10.92
C THR A 113 -2.38 4.76 12.31
N SER A 114 -3.71 4.66 12.43
CA SER A 114 -4.41 4.43 13.70
C SER A 114 -4.46 2.94 14.08
N PRO A 115 -3.92 2.55 15.25
CA PRO A 115 -3.99 1.16 15.73
C PRO A 115 -5.42 0.64 15.88
N SER A 116 -6.32 1.46 16.42
CA SER A 116 -7.72 1.08 16.65
C SER A 116 -8.51 0.84 15.36
N SER A 117 -8.16 1.53 14.28
CA SER A 117 -8.80 1.34 12.97
C SER A 117 -8.54 -0.05 12.38
N ILE A 118 -7.30 -0.54 12.48
CA ILE A 118 -6.92 -1.87 11.99
C ILE A 118 -7.63 -2.95 12.82
N SER A 119 -7.54 -2.86 14.15
CA SER A 119 -8.22 -3.81 15.04
C SER A 119 -9.72 -3.86 14.72
N ARG A 120 -10.40 -2.72 14.67
CA ARG A 120 -11.84 -2.65 14.37
C ARG A 120 -12.21 -3.35 13.06
N ILE A 121 -11.42 -3.17 12.01
CA ILE A 121 -11.70 -3.79 10.71
C ILE A 121 -11.48 -5.30 10.76
N LEU A 122 -10.39 -5.75 11.39
CA LEU A 122 -10.06 -7.17 11.46
C LEU A 122 -10.87 -7.94 12.51
N THR A 123 -11.46 -7.27 13.49
CA THR A 123 -12.35 -7.90 14.47
C THR A 123 -13.83 -7.78 14.10
N THR A 124 -14.20 -7.02 13.07
CA THR A 124 -15.59 -6.95 12.61
C THR A 124 -16.10 -8.37 12.30
N PRO A 125 -17.22 -8.82 12.91
CA PRO A 125 -17.79 -10.13 12.63
C PRO A 125 -18.06 -10.30 11.13
N ILE A 126 -17.45 -11.32 10.54
CA ILE A 126 -17.48 -11.54 9.09
C ILE A 126 -18.70 -12.38 8.69
N SER A 127 -19.34 -13.02 9.66
CA SER A 127 -20.53 -13.84 9.41
C SER A 127 -21.68 -13.43 10.31
N PRO A 128 -22.89 -13.25 9.79
CA PRO A 128 -24.10 -13.18 10.62
C PRO A 128 -24.50 -14.55 11.19
N SER A 129 -23.76 -15.62 10.86
CA SER A 129 -24.06 -16.97 11.30
C SER A 129 -23.70 -17.15 12.79
N LYS A 130 -24.69 -17.46 13.60
CA LYS A 130 -24.54 -17.94 14.99
C LYS A 130 -23.95 -19.38 15.07
N SER A 131 -23.40 -19.93 13.97
CA SER A 131 -22.86 -21.28 13.95
C SER A 131 -21.55 -21.35 14.73
N LYS A 132 -21.36 -22.44 15.49
CA LYS A 132 -20.10 -22.78 16.19
C LYS A 132 -18.97 -23.18 15.25
N ALA A 133 -19.16 -23.09 13.93
CA ALA A 133 -18.12 -23.40 12.94
C ALA A 133 -16.94 -22.42 13.05
N PRO A 134 -15.70 -22.88 12.83
CA PRO A 134 -14.54 -22.01 12.83
C PRO A 134 -14.70 -20.87 11.82
N SER A 135 -14.27 -19.66 12.22
CA SER A 135 -14.36 -18.50 11.34
C SER A 135 -13.63 -18.76 10.03
N PRO A 136 -14.23 -18.40 8.88
CA PRO A 136 -13.61 -18.60 7.58
C PRO A 136 -12.28 -17.84 7.50
N ALA A 137 -11.30 -18.41 6.81
CA ALA A 137 -10.00 -17.77 6.58
C ALA A 137 -10.20 -16.37 5.96
N ARG A 138 -9.35 -15.43 6.36
CA ARG A 138 -9.31 -14.09 5.78
C ARG A 138 -8.10 -13.96 4.86
N LEU A 139 -8.31 -13.54 3.62
CA LEU A 139 -7.25 -13.07 2.74
C LEU A 139 -7.21 -11.55 2.82
N ILE A 140 -6.18 -11.02 3.47
CA ILE A 140 -5.97 -9.59 3.68
C ILE A 140 -4.99 -9.11 2.62
N THR A 141 -5.33 -8.05 1.87
CA THR A 141 -4.42 -7.42 0.92
C THR A 141 -4.03 -6.02 1.37
N LEU A 142 -2.76 -5.66 1.09
CA LEU A 142 -2.17 -4.35 1.36
C LEU A 142 -1.27 -3.96 0.19
N PHE A 143 -1.85 -3.45 -0.90
CA PHE A 143 -1.13 -3.18 -2.14
C PHE A 143 -0.81 -1.70 -2.35
N GLY A 144 0.50 -1.39 -2.49
CA GLY A 144 0.99 -0.03 -2.79
C GLY A 144 0.91 0.96 -1.63
N VAL A 145 0.65 0.51 -0.42
CA VAL A 145 0.46 1.35 0.76
C VAL A 145 1.71 1.39 1.64
N LEU A 146 2.39 0.25 1.77
CA LEU A 146 3.51 0.07 2.68
C LEU A 146 4.63 1.14 2.53
N PRO A 147 4.99 1.60 1.32
CA PRO A 147 6.01 2.64 1.16
C PRO A 147 5.69 3.99 1.80
N ASN A 148 4.42 4.28 2.02
CA ASN A 148 3.93 5.59 2.50
C ASN A 148 3.75 5.64 4.02
N LEU A 149 3.90 4.50 4.71
CA LEU A 149 3.67 4.35 6.15
C LEU A 149 4.92 3.79 6.83
N ASP A 150 4.91 3.73 8.17
CA ASP A 150 5.91 2.94 8.88
C ASP A 150 5.61 1.44 8.70
N PRO A 151 6.44 0.73 7.89
CA PRO A 151 6.12 -0.63 7.49
C PRO A 151 6.20 -1.62 8.64
N PHE A 152 7.16 -1.44 9.54
CA PHE A 152 7.35 -2.34 10.68
C PHE A 152 6.17 -2.27 11.65
N SER A 153 5.80 -1.06 12.05
CA SER A 153 4.65 -0.83 12.95
C SER A 153 3.34 -1.33 12.32
N LEU A 154 3.15 -1.11 11.01
CA LEU A 154 1.95 -1.56 10.30
C LEU A 154 1.87 -3.08 10.20
N LEU A 155 2.94 -3.75 9.77
CA LEU A 155 2.97 -5.21 9.64
C LEU A 155 2.82 -5.90 11.01
N ARG A 156 3.45 -5.37 12.05
CA ARG A 156 3.30 -5.88 13.42
C ARG A 156 1.86 -5.77 13.93
N ARG A 157 1.18 -4.66 13.64
CA ARG A 157 -0.23 -4.47 14.01
C ARG A 157 -1.15 -5.41 13.24
N LEU A 158 -0.88 -5.64 11.95
CA LEU A 158 -1.62 -6.61 11.16
C LEU A 158 -1.43 -8.02 11.72
N ALA A 159 -0.19 -8.45 11.95
CA ALA A 159 0.13 -9.76 12.52
C ALA A 159 -0.57 -10.01 13.86
N LYS A 160 -0.59 -9.00 14.75
CA LYS A 160 -1.26 -9.08 16.06
C LYS A 160 -2.78 -9.31 15.96
N ASN A 161 -3.41 -8.83 14.89
CA ASN A 161 -4.86 -8.93 14.68
C ASN A 161 -5.26 -10.06 13.71
N MET A 162 -4.29 -10.80 13.17
CA MET A 162 -4.53 -11.98 12.33
C MET A 162 -4.79 -13.22 13.16
N GLY A 163 -5.78 -14.00 12.75
CA GLY A 163 -6.01 -15.35 13.24
C GLY A 163 -5.04 -16.37 12.64
N PRO A 164 -5.04 -17.62 13.13
CA PRO A 164 -4.10 -18.65 12.69
C PRO A 164 -4.25 -19.04 11.21
N ASN A 165 -5.46 -18.92 10.66
CA ASN A 165 -5.75 -19.28 9.27
C ASN A 165 -5.75 -18.05 8.30
N ASP A 166 -5.41 -16.86 8.80
CA ASP A 166 -5.39 -15.67 7.98
C ASP A 166 -4.13 -15.59 7.13
N LEU A 167 -4.31 -15.08 5.93
CA LEU A 167 -3.23 -14.81 4.98
C LEU A 167 -3.14 -13.30 4.72
N LEU A 168 -1.92 -12.76 4.75
CA LEU A 168 -1.62 -11.39 4.37
C LEU A 168 -0.82 -11.39 3.08
N LEU A 169 -1.35 -10.73 2.06
CA LEU A 169 -0.68 -10.50 0.79
C LEU A 169 -0.41 -8.99 0.66
N PHE A 170 0.84 -8.59 0.69
CA PHE A 170 1.21 -7.20 0.57
C PHE A 170 2.23 -6.95 -0.54
N SER A 171 2.31 -5.71 -1.02
CA SER A 171 3.34 -5.30 -1.97
C SER A 171 4.23 -4.21 -1.39
N ALA A 172 5.50 -4.20 -1.82
CA ALA A 172 6.43 -3.13 -1.54
C ALA A 172 7.14 -2.68 -2.82
N ASN A 173 7.29 -1.37 -2.96
CA ASN A 173 8.14 -0.76 -3.97
C ASN A 173 9.58 -0.84 -3.45
N LEU A 174 10.48 -1.46 -4.20
CA LEU A 174 11.84 -1.75 -3.78
C LEU A 174 12.86 -0.74 -4.31
N ALA A 175 13.98 -0.63 -3.59
CA ALA A 175 15.24 -0.15 -4.12
C ALA A 175 15.98 -1.35 -4.73
N PRO A 176 16.13 -1.45 -6.06
CA PRO A 176 16.77 -2.60 -6.68
C PRO A 176 18.26 -2.70 -6.32
N GLY A 177 18.73 -3.92 -6.05
CA GLY A 177 20.08 -4.22 -5.61
C GLY A 177 20.24 -4.16 -4.09
N GLU A 178 21.49 -4.30 -3.62
CA GLU A 178 21.82 -4.36 -2.21
C GLU A 178 21.96 -2.98 -1.56
N ASN A 179 22.42 -1.98 -2.33
CA ASN A 179 22.54 -0.61 -1.87
C ASN A 179 21.23 0.15 -2.06
N GLY A 180 20.51 0.36 -0.95
CA GLY A 180 19.20 1.02 -0.96
C GLY A 180 19.22 2.43 -1.56
N ARG A 181 20.26 3.24 -1.31
CA ARG A 181 20.38 4.60 -1.88
C ARG A 181 20.59 4.56 -3.38
N ARG A 182 21.51 3.73 -3.87
CA ARG A 182 21.76 3.57 -5.32
C ARG A 182 20.53 3.02 -6.02
N GLY A 183 19.85 2.03 -5.41
CA GLY A 183 18.60 1.49 -5.94
C GLY A 183 17.48 2.53 -6.00
N ALA A 184 17.32 3.35 -4.96
CA ALA A 184 16.32 4.41 -4.94
C ALA A 184 16.60 5.50 -5.99
N LEU A 185 17.86 5.87 -6.23
CA LEU A 185 18.26 6.81 -7.28
C LEU A 185 17.89 6.27 -8.68
N ARG A 186 18.04 4.97 -8.92
CA ARG A 186 17.68 4.35 -10.21
C ARG A 186 16.18 4.44 -10.53
N VAL A 187 15.33 4.45 -9.51
CA VAL A 187 13.87 4.52 -9.70
C VAL A 187 13.30 5.94 -9.49
N LEU A 188 14.11 6.89 -9.08
CA LEU A 188 13.72 8.30 -8.88
C LEU A 188 13.03 8.93 -10.11
N PRO A 189 13.49 8.71 -11.35
CA PRO A 189 12.86 9.28 -12.55
C PRO A 189 11.39 8.86 -12.75
N GLN A 190 10.92 7.79 -12.11
CA GLN A 190 9.51 7.38 -12.18
C GLN A 190 8.59 8.37 -11.44
N TYR A 191 9.13 9.14 -10.48
CA TYR A 191 8.43 10.12 -9.68
C TYR A 191 8.60 11.54 -10.21
N ASP A 192 9.80 11.86 -10.69
CA ASP A 192 10.17 13.19 -11.18
C ASP A 192 9.69 13.38 -12.62
N ASN A 193 8.42 13.76 -12.76
CA ASN A 193 7.78 13.99 -14.05
C ASN A 193 6.69 15.09 -13.95
N PRO A 194 6.34 15.76 -15.08
CA PRO A 194 5.42 16.91 -15.07
C PRO A 194 4.05 16.65 -14.44
N LEU A 195 3.50 15.43 -14.60
CA LEU A 195 2.19 15.11 -14.00
C LEU A 195 2.27 14.99 -12.49
N THR A 196 3.35 14.40 -11.97
CA THR A 196 3.59 14.30 -10.52
C THR A 196 3.83 15.69 -9.92
N HIS A 197 4.60 16.55 -10.59
CA HIS A 197 4.78 17.95 -10.18
C HIS A 197 3.44 18.68 -10.10
N LYS A 198 2.62 18.60 -11.16
CA LYS A 198 1.28 19.22 -11.18
C LYS A 198 0.37 18.73 -10.04
N TRP A 199 0.39 17.41 -9.76
CA TRP A 199 -0.37 16.85 -8.65
C TRP A 199 0.11 17.40 -7.31
N LEU A 200 1.43 17.35 -7.04
CA LEU A 200 2.00 17.81 -5.77
C LEU A 200 1.88 19.33 -5.57
N GLN A 201 1.96 20.11 -6.64
CA GLN A 201 1.67 21.54 -6.60
C GLN A 201 0.23 21.80 -6.14
N GLY A 202 -0.74 21.07 -6.72
CA GLY A 202 -2.13 21.14 -6.27
C GLY A 202 -2.32 20.73 -4.80
N VAL A 203 -1.56 19.74 -4.33
CA VAL A 203 -1.52 19.35 -2.90
C VAL A 203 -0.97 20.50 -2.04
N ALA A 204 0.16 21.07 -2.41
CA ALA A 204 0.81 22.16 -1.67
C ALA A 204 -0.11 23.36 -1.50
N LEU A 205 -0.67 23.87 -2.59
CA LEU A 205 -1.55 25.03 -2.60
C LEU A 205 -2.83 24.81 -1.78
N ARG A 206 -3.33 23.57 -1.75
CA ARG A 206 -4.58 23.29 -1.02
C ARG A 206 -4.36 23.03 0.46
N THR A 207 -3.26 22.39 0.82
CA THR A 207 -2.97 22.04 2.22
C THR A 207 -2.32 23.20 2.98
N ARG A 208 -1.68 24.11 2.26
CA ARG A 208 -0.94 25.25 2.79
C ARG A 208 -1.20 26.49 1.92
N PRO A 209 -2.40 27.12 2.00
CA PRO A 209 -2.76 28.25 1.15
C PRO A 209 -1.82 29.46 1.25
N ARG A 210 -1.11 29.59 2.38
CA ARG A 210 -0.13 30.68 2.63
C ARG A 210 1.31 30.26 2.31
N LEU A 211 1.50 29.17 1.57
CA LEU A 211 2.84 28.74 1.16
C LEU A 211 3.43 29.76 0.18
N SER A 212 4.63 30.26 0.50
CA SER A 212 5.34 31.16 -0.40
C SER A 212 5.62 30.50 -1.75
N PRO A 213 5.72 31.26 -2.84
CA PRO A 213 6.15 30.71 -4.15
C PRO A 213 7.44 29.92 -4.01
N GLY A 214 7.52 28.79 -4.68
CA GLY A 214 8.67 27.87 -4.61
C GLY A 214 8.59 26.82 -5.70
N SER A 215 9.53 25.89 -5.67
CA SER A 215 9.66 24.80 -6.62
C SER A 215 9.64 23.43 -5.94
N ILE A 216 9.30 22.40 -6.70
CA ILE A 216 9.31 21.01 -6.23
C ILE A 216 10.62 20.35 -6.65
N HIS A 217 11.34 19.81 -5.69
CA HIS A 217 12.57 19.07 -5.93
C HIS A 217 12.43 17.64 -5.45
N PHE A 218 12.76 16.68 -6.31
CA PHE A 218 12.82 15.28 -5.96
C PHE A 218 14.24 14.88 -5.56
N GLY A 219 14.35 14.02 -4.56
CA GLY A 219 15.64 13.50 -4.10
C GLY A 219 15.52 12.21 -3.31
N VAL A 220 16.66 11.57 -3.05
CA VAL A 220 16.76 10.39 -2.21
C VAL A 220 17.40 10.77 -0.87
N TYR A 221 16.68 10.47 0.20
CA TYR A 221 17.04 10.82 1.58
C TYR A 221 17.00 9.58 2.49
N PRO A 222 17.77 9.56 3.58
CA PRO A 222 17.63 8.51 4.59
C PRO A 222 16.27 8.60 5.28
N ASP A 223 15.73 7.46 5.71
CA ASP A 223 14.52 7.45 6.53
C ASP A 223 14.79 8.01 7.92
N THR A 224 13.81 8.72 8.47
CA THR A 224 13.95 9.38 9.79
C THR A 224 13.92 8.40 10.96
N THR A 225 13.34 7.21 10.75
CA THR A 225 13.22 6.16 11.78
C THR A 225 14.23 5.04 11.62
N GLN A 226 14.73 4.84 10.40
CA GLN A 226 15.71 3.80 10.07
C GLN A 226 16.70 4.33 9.02
N SER A 227 17.87 4.80 9.46
CA SER A 227 18.87 5.49 8.61
C SER A 227 19.36 4.66 7.41
N SER A 228 19.37 3.32 7.52
CA SER A 228 19.73 2.41 6.42
C SER A 228 18.65 2.31 5.33
N LEU A 229 17.43 2.77 5.59
CA LEU A 229 16.32 2.78 4.65
C LEU A 229 16.33 4.08 3.85
N SER A 230 16.18 3.98 2.54
CA SER A 230 16.08 5.13 1.64
C SER A 230 14.64 5.55 1.39
N ARG A 231 14.42 6.85 1.24
CA ARG A 231 13.15 7.44 0.83
C ARG A 231 13.34 8.30 -0.41
N ILE A 232 12.40 8.21 -1.34
CA ILE A 232 12.22 9.22 -2.38
C ILE A 232 11.27 10.27 -1.82
N GLU A 233 11.72 11.52 -1.82
CA GLU A 233 10.90 12.64 -1.34
C GLU A 233 10.75 13.69 -2.42
N ALA A 234 9.56 14.31 -2.47
CA ALA A 234 9.34 15.58 -3.13
C ALA A 234 9.28 16.67 -2.07
N ARG A 235 10.13 17.65 -2.20
CA ARG A 235 10.26 18.78 -1.27
C ARG A 235 9.86 20.07 -1.93
N TRP A 236 9.07 20.88 -1.24
CA TRP A 236 8.80 22.26 -1.63
C TRP A 236 9.93 23.12 -1.11
N VAL A 237 10.66 23.74 -2.01
CA VAL A 237 11.82 24.58 -1.72
C VAL A 237 11.47 26.02 -2.02
N VAL A 238 11.69 26.90 -1.06
CA VAL A 238 11.57 28.35 -1.16
C VAL A 238 12.92 28.92 -0.74
N GLU A 239 13.41 29.88 -1.48
CA GLU A 239 14.68 30.53 -1.18
C GLU A 239 14.66 31.12 0.24
N ASN A 240 15.73 30.87 1.00
CA ASN A 240 15.91 31.34 2.37
C ASN A 240 14.79 30.96 3.38
N LYS A 241 13.99 29.92 3.08
CA LYS A 241 12.93 29.43 3.98
C LYS A 241 13.07 27.93 4.27
N PRO A 242 12.48 27.44 5.37
CA PRO A 242 12.43 26.01 5.67
C PRO A 242 11.76 25.23 4.55
N THR A 243 12.38 24.12 4.19
CA THR A 243 11.85 23.16 3.19
C THR A 243 10.71 22.33 3.76
N HIS A 244 9.69 22.03 2.96
CA HIS A 244 8.57 21.19 3.34
C HIS A 244 8.53 19.91 2.52
N THR A 245 8.44 18.75 3.16
CA THR A 245 8.23 17.48 2.46
C THR A 245 6.75 17.34 2.09
N LEU A 246 6.47 17.35 0.78
CA LEU A 246 5.12 17.16 0.22
C LEU A 246 4.78 15.67 0.08
N PHE A 247 5.75 14.86 -0.32
CA PHE A 247 5.57 13.44 -0.59
C PHE A 247 6.80 12.67 -0.11
N SER A 248 6.59 11.47 0.39
CA SER A 248 7.67 10.56 0.80
C SER A 248 7.25 9.13 0.51
N SER A 249 8.15 8.37 -0.13
CA SER A 249 7.97 6.96 -0.43
C SER A 249 9.21 6.17 -0.03
N ARG A 250 9.06 5.26 0.93
CA ARG A 250 10.13 4.36 1.35
C ARG A 250 10.50 3.40 0.24
N ARG A 251 11.80 3.15 0.12
CA ARG A 251 12.39 2.23 -0.86
C ARG A 251 13.28 1.21 -0.15
N PRO A 252 12.68 0.16 0.43
CA PRO A 252 13.47 -0.89 1.05
C PRO A 252 14.22 -1.72 0.01
N THR A 253 15.33 -2.30 0.41
CA THR A 253 15.93 -3.44 -0.29
C THR A 253 15.14 -4.71 0.01
N LEU A 254 15.38 -5.77 -0.76
CA LEU A 254 14.76 -7.08 -0.54
C LEU A 254 15.08 -7.63 0.86
N SER A 255 16.31 -7.45 1.35
CA SER A 255 16.74 -7.89 2.69
C SER A 255 15.99 -7.14 3.80
N GLN A 256 15.75 -5.86 3.63
CA GLN A 256 14.97 -5.07 4.60
C GLN A 256 13.51 -5.53 4.68
N VAL A 257 12.86 -5.86 3.56
CA VAL A 257 11.51 -6.42 3.58
C VAL A 257 11.46 -7.78 4.28
N LYS A 258 12.44 -8.65 4.03
CA LYS A 258 12.57 -9.94 4.74
C LYS A 258 12.70 -9.74 6.25
N SER A 259 13.55 -8.79 6.67
CA SER A 259 13.70 -8.44 8.08
C SER A 259 12.39 -7.93 8.69
N TRP A 260 11.65 -7.05 8.00
CA TRP A 260 10.34 -6.57 8.49
C TRP A 260 9.33 -7.69 8.70
N ILE A 261 9.26 -8.66 7.78
CA ILE A 261 8.38 -9.83 7.92
C ILE A 261 8.72 -10.58 9.20
N GLN A 262 10.00 -10.94 9.36
CA GLN A 262 10.47 -11.74 10.50
C GLN A 262 10.25 -11.04 11.84
N THR A 263 10.59 -9.76 11.93
CA THR A 263 10.52 -8.97 13.18
C THR A 263 9.10 -8.52 13.51
N SER A 264 8.17 -8.58 12.55
CA SER A 264 6.75 -8.24 12.77
C SER A 264 5.89 -9.40 13.27
N GLY A 265 6.45 -10.59 13.48
CA GLY A 265 5.69 -11.79 13.87
C GLY A 265 4.94 -12.43 12.70
N LEU A 266 5.47 -12.28 11.49
CA LEU A 266 4.96 -12.92 10.28
C LEU A 266 5.94 -13.99 9.79
N THR A 267 5.41 -15.00 9.10
CA THR A 267 6.18 -16.01 8.36
C THR A 267 5.91 -15.81 6.86
N CYS A 268 6.99 -15.72 6.07
CA CYS A 268 6.87 -15.65 4.62
C CYS A 268 6.57 -17.03 4.05
N ILE A 269 5.42 -17.18 3.40
CA ILE A 269 5.03 -18.41 2.69
C ILE A 269 5.62 -18.40 1.27
N HIS A 270 5.50 -17.25 0.58
CA HIS A 270 5.98 -17.09 -0.78
C HIS A 270 6.30 -15.62 -1.10
N GLN A 271 7.19 -15.40 -2.08
CA GLN A 271 7.50 -14.07 -2.58
C GLN A 271 7.60 -14.07 -4.11
N TRP A 272 7.15 -13.00 -4.73
CA TRP A 272 7.28 -12.74 -6.17
C TRP A 272 7.94 -11.38 -6.35
N ILE A 273 9.03 -11.34 -7.09
CA ILE A 273 9.78 -10.12 -7.37
C ILE A 273 9.79 -9.92 -8.88
N GLU A 274 9.51 -8.71 -9.33
CA GLU A 274 9.58 -8.42 -10.75
C GLU A 274 11.05 -8.40 -11.23
N PRO A 275 11.32 -8.66 -12.54
CA PRO A 275 12.69 -8.90 -13.03
C PRO A 275 13.69 -7.77 -12.78
N LYS A 276 13.23 -6.50 -12.70
CA LYS A 276 14.11 -5.36 -12.40
C LYS A 276 14.36 -5.14 -10.90
N GLY A 277 13.68 -5.92 -10.03
CA GLY A 277 13.79 -5.78 -8.58
C GLY A 277 13.19 -4.49 -8.00
N GLU A 278 12.28 -3.83 -8.72
CA GLU A 278 11.71 -2.54 -8.31
C GLU A 278 10.38 -2.68 -7.54
N GLU A 279 9.73 -3.83 -7.64
CA GLU A 279 8.49 -4.13 -6.94
C GLU A 279 8.41 -5.61 -6.59
N GLY A 280 7.87 -5.94 -5.42
CA GLY A 280 7.61 -7.31 -4.99
C GLY A 280 6.27 -7.46 -4.30
N VAL A 281 5.80 -8.71 -4.25
CA VAL A 281 4.60 -9.14 -3.54
C VAL A 281 4.98 -10.31 -2.64
N TRP A 282 4.52 -10.28 -1.40
CA TRP A 282 4.77 -11.31 -0.38
C TRP A 282 3.46 -11.86 0.14
N LEU A 283 3.39 -13.17 0.21
CA LEU A 283 2.35 -13.91 0.92
C LEU A 283 2.89 -14.35 2.27
N THR A 284 2.20 -13.96 3.33
CA THR A 284 2.61 -14.25 4.70
C THR A 284 1.44 -14.77 5.51
N SER A 285 1.75 -15.53 6.57
CA SER A 285 0.84 -15.88 7.66
C SER A 285 1.36 -15.31 8.97
N ARG A 286 0.53 -15.33 10.00
CA ARG A 286 0.99 -15.07 11.36
C ARG A 286 1.96 -16.19 11.78
N LYS A 287 3.06 -15.83 12.44
CA LYS A 287 3.95 -16.79 13.09
C LYS A 287 3.19 -17.50 14.19
N ALA A 288 3.29 -18.84 14.22
CA ALA A 288 2.73 -19.67 15.28
C ALA A 288 3.31 -19.36 16.65
#